data_64ee6df9aab0e45ff8bd384d48d8e760
#
_entry.id   64ee6df9aab0e45ff8bd384d48d8e760
#
_cell.length_a   1.000
_cell.length_b   1.000
_cell.length_c   1.000
_cell.angle_alpha   90.00
_cell.angle_beta   90.00
_cell.angle_gamma   90.00
#
_symmetry.space_group_name_H-M   'P 1'
#
loop_
_entity.id
_entity.type
_entity.pdbx_description
1 polymer ?
#
loop_
_entity_poly.entity_id
_entity_poly.type
_entity_poly.pdbx_seq_one_letter_code
_entity_poly.pdbx_strand_id
1 'polypeptide(L)'
;ERGKHVILEKPMALTLADCDRIIAAVERAKVHLVVGHTHAFDSAVRAMRGLIASGELGALGMLSSWNYTNYLYRPRRPEELDTAKGGGILFNQVPHQVDTVRLLGGGLVKSVRAQVGILDPARPTEANCAAFLEFADGVPATLVYSGYDFFDTDELHFWISERGSVKQPAYGASRRALRAGQAKGEPEAGLRTQLAGYGSKDGGDPPHQPHFGVTVATCARGDLRASADGVYVYGEEGKREVTLPGGGKYSGRHNVLDDMRAAILDGRKPVHDGRWGKATLEVALAIQQSARERREVTLVHQVAVPDGRGPGGHENS
;
A
#
# COMPACT_ATOMS: atom_id res chain seq x y z
N GLU A 1 26.81 9.76 6.20
CA GLU A 1 28.04 10.33 6.80
C GLU A 1 28.42 9.62 8.11
N ARG A 2 27.45 9.02 8.86
CA ARG A 2 27.71 8.34 10.14
C ARG A 2 27.69 6.81 10.05
N GLY A 3 27.66 6.23 8.85
CA GLY A 3 27.62 4.78 8.64
C GLY A 3 26.37 4.07 9.19
N LYS A 4 25.26 4.78 9.38
CA LYS A 4 24.00 4.19 9.90
C LYS A 4 23.13 3.73 8.77
N HIS A 5 22.58 2.51 8.89
CA HIS A 5 21.53 2.02 8.03
C HIS A 5 20.24 2.80 8.30
N VAL A 6 19.35 2.90 7.30
CA VAL A 6 18.18 3.80 7.35
C VAL A 6 16.91 3.03 7.02
N ILE A 7 15.89 3.16 7.88
CA ILE A 7 14.50 2.87 7.55
C ILE A 7 13.82 4.21 7.33
N LEU A 8 13.25 4.41 6.17
CA LEU A 8 12.62 5.66 5.75
C LEU A 8 11.13 5.45 5.49
N GLU A 9 10.29 6.25 6.15
CA GLU A 9 8.83 6.21 5.92
C GLU A 9 8.47 6.61 4.48
N LYS A 10 7.37 6.04 4.00
CA LYS A 10 6.80 6.42 2.70
C LYS A 10 6.01 7.77 2.78
N PRO A 11 5.91 8.52 1.71
CA PRO A 11 6.68 8.35 0.47
C PRO A 11 8.16 8.66 0.70
N MET A 12 9.02 7.97 -0.03
CA MET A 12 10.47 8.16 0.09
C MET A 12 10.88 9.64 -0.08
N ALA A 13 10.22 10.34 -0.99
CA ALA A 13 10.37 11.76 -1.28
C ALA A 13 9.11 12.27 -2.00
N LEU A 14 9.08 13.56 -2.38
CA LEU A 14 8.00 14.14 -3.18
C LEU A 14 8.36 14.24 -4.68
N THR A 15 9.63 14.09 -5.03
CA THR A 15 10.12 14.13 -6.42
C THR A 15 11.06 12.97 -6.72
N LEU A 16 11.12 12.55 -7.97
CA LEU A 16 12.06 11.49 -8.40
C LEU A 16 13.52 11.95 -8.27
N ALA A 17 13.79 13.24 -8.48
CA ALA A 17 15.13 13.81 -8.30
C ALA A 17 15.61 13.73 -6.84
N ASP A 18 14.71 13.91 -5.88
CA ASP A 18 15.03 13.73 -4.45
C ASP A 18 15.29 12.26 -4.13
N CYS A 19 14.53 11.33 -4.72
CA CYS A 19 14.82 9.91 -4.61
C CYS A 19 16.23 9.59 -5.11
N ASP A 20 16.63 10.13 -6.27
CA ASP A 20 17.99 9.92 -6.81
C ASP A 20 19.07 10.46 -5.88
N ARG A 21 18.84 11.61 -5.25
CA ARG A 21 19.78 12.17 -4.25
C ARG A 21 19.91 11.27 -3.01
N ILE A 22 18.80 10.71 -2.54
CA ILE A 22 18.79 9.78 -1.40
C ILE A 22 19.54 8.49 -1.78
N ILE A 23 19.22 7.89 -2.94
CA ILE A 23 19.86 6.67 -3.43
C ILE A 23 21.38 6.88 -3.54
N ALA A 24 21.82 7.95 -4.19
CA ALA A 24 23.24 8.28 -4.34
C ALA A 24 23.95 8.50 -2.98
N ALA A 25 23.27 9.08 -2.00
CA ALA A 25 23.81 9.27 -0.66
C ALA A 25 24.00 7.94 0.08
N VAL A 26 23.04 7.02 -0.03
CA VAL A 26 23.06 5.68 0.55
C VAL A 26 24.19 4.84 -0.07
N GLU A 27 24.31 4.87 -1.41
CA GLU A 27 25.35 4.15 -2.14
C GLU A 27 26.76 4.65 -1.79
N ARG A 28 26.96 5.99 -1.74
CA ARG A 28 28.25 6.58 -1.30
C ARG A 28 28.62 6.21 0.13
N ALA A 29 27.61 6.16 1.02
CA ALA A 29 27.82 5.81 2.42
C ALA A 29 27.99 4.30 2.66
N LYS A 30 27.74 3.48 1.64
CA LYS A 30 27.73 2.00 1.70
C LYS A 30 26.84 1.47 2.85
N VAL A 31 25.66 2.03 3.00
CA VAL A 31 24.67 1.63 4.00
C VAL A 31 23.41 1.08 3.33
N HIS A 32 22.62 0.33 4.09
CA HIS A 32 21.33 -0.16 3.61
C HIS A 32 20.23 0.89 3.85
N LEU A 33 19.29 0.96 2.91
CA LEU A 33 18.04 1.72 3.00
C LEU A 33 16.88 0.76 2.78
N VAL A 34 15.91 0.79 3.67
CA VAL A 34 14.59 0.16 3.48
C VAL A 34 13.54 1.26 3.53
N VAL A 35 12.71 1.33 2.49
CA VAL A 35 11.59 2.29 2.41
C VAL A 35 10.30 1.61 2.84
N GLY A 36 9.71 2.05 3.90
CA GLY A 36 8.50 1.49 4.51
C GLY A 36 8.23 2.18 5.84
N HIS A 37 7.07 1.93 6.43
CA HIS A 37 6.20 0.78 6.23
C HIS A 37 5.19 1.02 5.10
N THR A 38 4.94 -0.01 4.28
CA THR A 38 3.75 -0.12 3.42
C THR A 38 3.05 -1.45 3.70
N HIS A 39 1.80 -1.61 3.23
CA HIS A 39 1.07 -2.88 3.39
C HIS A 39 1.63 -4.02 2.52
N ALA A 40 2.57 -3.75 1.63
CA ALA A 40 3.35 -4.79 0.96
C ALA A 40 4.22 -5.62 1.93
N PHE A 41 4.52 -5.08 3.11
CA PHE A 41 5.20 -5.82 4.18
C PHE A 41 4.28 -6.74 4.99
N ASP A 42 2.97 -6.63 4.87
CA ASP A 42 2.03 -7.46 5.63
C ASP A 42 2.20 -8.93 5.26
N SER A 43 2.15 -9.80 6.26
CA SER A 43 2.45 -11.23 6.09
C SER A 43 1.51 -11.91 5.09
N ALA A 44 0.23 -11.51 5.07
CA ALA A 44 -0.74 -12.01 4.09
C ALA A 44 -0.35 -11.65 2.64
N VAL A 45 0.11 -10.42 2.41
CA VAL A 45 0.55 -9.96 1.07
C VAL A 45 1.81 -10.72 0.64
N ARG A 46 2.77 -10.91 1.56
CA ARG A 46 3.98 -11.70 1.28
C ARG A 46 3.66 -13.17 0.99
N ALA A 47 2.71 -13.75 1.71
CA ALA A 47 2.23 -15.10 1.44
C ALA A 47 1.54 -15.21 0.07
N MET A 48 0.69 -14.24 -0.30
CA MET A 48 0.11 -14.16 -1.65
C MET A 48 1.21 -14.10 -2.72
N ARG A 49 2.25 -13.26 -2.53
CA ARG A 49 3.39 -13.20 -3.45
C ARG A 49 4.10 -14.56 -3.55
N GLY A 50 4.32 -15.26 -2.43
CA GLY A 50 4.92 -16.59 -2.41
C GLY A 50 4.10 -17.61 -3.20
N LEU A 51 2.78 -17.61 -3.04
CA LEU A 51 1.86 -18.48 -3.79
C LEU A 51 1.85 -18.19 -5.30
N ILE A 52 1.89 -16.90 -5.68
CA ILE A 52 2.02 -16.50 -7.09
C ILE A 52 3.38 -16.99 -7.65
N ALA A 53 4.47 -16.72 -6.91
CA ALA A 53 5.82 -17.06 -7.35
C ALA A 53 6.08 -18.58 -7.41
N SER A 54 5.37 -19.40 -6.61
CA SER A 54 5.48 -20.87 -6.67
C SER A 54 4.95 -21.45 -7.97
N GLY A 55 4.08 -20.73 -8.69
CA GLY A 55 3.39 -21.23 -9.88
C GLY A 55 2.30 -22.27 -9.58
N GLU A 56 1.99 -22.55 -8.32
CA GLU A 56 0.95 -23.50 -7.90
C GLU A 56 -0.39 -23.21 -8.58
N LEU A 57 -0.75 -21.92 -8.70
CA LEU A 57 -2.00 -21.49 -9.33
C LEU A 57 -1.85 -21.11 -10.81
N GLY A 58 -0.69 -21.37 -11.42
CA GLY A 58 -0.39 -20.96 -12.78
C GLY A 58 -0.03 -19.48 -12.91
N ALA A 59 -0.03 -18.98 -14.14
CA ALA A 59 0.32 -17.59 -14.43
C ALA A 59 -0.65 -16.61 -13.77
N LEU A 60 -0.12 -15.49 -13.27
CA LEU A 60 -0.93 -14.36 -12.83
C LEU A 60 -1.62 -13.73 -14.05
N GLY A 61 -2.93 -13.55 -13.98
CA GLY A 61 -3.74 -12.99 -15.06
C GLY A 61 -4.22 -11.57 -14.79
N MET A 62 -4.50 -11.22 -13.52
CA MET A 62 -5.02 -9.90 -13.18
C MET A 62 -4.84 -9.60 -11.69
N LEU A 63 -4.74 -8.30 -11.34
CA LEU A 63 -4.81 -7.81 -9.97
C LEU A 63 -5.94 -6.78 -9.83
N SER A 64 -6.69 -6.86 -8.74
CA SER A 64 -7.72 -5.85 -8.38
C SER A 64 -7.55 -5.44 -6.94
N SER A 65 -7.47 -4.13 -6.68
CA SER A 65 -7.32 -3.59 -5.32
C SER A 65 -8.31 -2.47 -5.06
N TRP A 66 -9.13 -2.63 -4.03
CA TRP A 66 -10.16 -1.66 -3.62
C TRP A 66 -9.98 -1.27 -2.17
N ASN A 67 -10.01 0.03 -1.90
CA ASN A 67 -9.98 0.52 -0.54
C ASN A 67 -10.84 1.79 -0.37
N TYR A 68 -11.90 1.69 0.40
CA TYR A 68 -12.79 2.78 0.78
C TYR A 68 -12.66 3.02 2.28
N THR A 69 -12.30 4.23 2.67
CA THR A 69 -11.96 4.55 4.05
C THR A 69 -12.50 5.92 4.47
N ASN A 70 -12.26 6.27 5.70
CA ASN A 70 -12.52 7.60 6.25
C ASN A 70 -11.34 8.58 6.10
N TYR A 71 -10.36 8.31 5.23
CA TYR A 71 -9.10 9.06 5.17
C TYR A 71 -9.29 10.58 5.22
N LEU A 72 -10.14 11.14 4.36
CA LEU A 72 -10.30 12.58 4.21
C LEU A 72 -10.88 13.24 5.47
N TYR A 73 -11.66 12.52 6.26
CA TYR A 73 -12.38 13.03 7.43
C TYR A 73 -11.74 12.64 8.77
N ARG A 74 -10.62 11.96 8.77
CA ARG A 74 -9.75 11.92 9.94
C ARG A 74 -9.22 13.34 10.15
N PRO A 75 -9.05 13.84 11.41
CA PRO A 75 -8.47 15.17 11.64
C PRO A 75 -7.11 15.31 10.96
N ARG A 76 -6.96 16.36 10.14
CA ARG A 76 -5.78 16.59 9.30
C ARG A 76 -5.09 17.90 9.66
N ARG A 77 -3.78 17.94 9.48
CA ARG A 77 -3.04 19.21 9.45
C ARG A 77 -3.25 19.87 8.08
N PRO A 78 -3.14 21.20 7.98
CA PRO A 78 -3.35 21.91 6.71
C PRO A 78 -2.49 21.35 5.55
N GLU A 79 -1.23 21.00 5.80
CA GLU A 79 -0.33 20.45 4.79
C GLU A 79 -0.76 19.04 4.32
N GLU A 80 -1.48 18.28 5.13
CA GLU A 80 -2.03 16.98 4.73
C GLU A 80 -3.23 17.10 3.77
N LEU A 81 -3.79 18.29 3.63
CA LEU A 81 -4.84 18.65 2.68
C LEU A 81 -4.29 19.42 1.46
N ASP A 82 -2.98 19.45 1.27
CA ASP A 82 -2.30 20.14 0.18
C ASP A 82 -1.40 19.13 -0.56
N THR A 83 -1.84 18.67 -1.72
CA THR A 83 -1.11 17.67 -2.52
C THR A 83 0.27 18.18 -2.93
N ALA A 84 0.45 19.49 -3.15
CA ALA A 84 1.76 20.05 -3.49
C ALA A 84 2.78 19.94 -2.34
N LYS A 85 2.30 19.78 -1.11
CA LYS A 85 3.11 19.55 0.10
C LYS A 85 3.20 18.08 0.50
N GLY A 86 2.78 17.17 -0.36
CA GLY A 86 2.75 15.73 -0.07
C GLY A 86 1.50 15.28 0.70
N GLY A 87 0.45 16.10 0.72
CA GLY A 87 -0.85 15.74 1.24
C GLY A 87 -1.68 14.89 0.28
N GLY A 88 -2.94 14.66 0.64
CA GLY A 88 -3.87 13.89 -0.16
C GLY A 88 -3.58 12.38 -0.20
N ILE A 89 -4.44 11.68 -0.90
CA ILE A 89 -4.32 10.21 -1.01
C ILE A 89 -3.11 9.78 -1.84
N LEU A 90 -2.69 10.59 -2.81
CA LEU A 90 -1.62 10.25 -3.76
C LEU A 90 -0.27 10.02 -3.07
N PHE A 91 0.00 10.72 -1.97
CA PHE A 91 1.23 10.53 -1.19
C PHE A 91 1.01 9.73 0.10
N ASN A 92 -0.25 9.63 0.56
CA ASN A 92 -0.53 9.00 1.86
C ASN A 92 -1.14 7.60 1.76
N GLN A 93 -2.02 7.33 0.81
CA GLN A 93 -2.81 6.10 0.76
C GLN A 93 -2.51 5.27 -0.49
N VAL A 94 -2.56 5.88 -1.65
CA VAL A 94 -2.29 5.21 -2.94
C VAL A 94 -0.94 4.50 -2.97
N PRO A 95 0.16 5.02 -2.38
CA PRO A 95 1.43 4.30 -2.31
C PRO A 95 1.34 2.92 -1.64
N HIS A 96 0.44 2.71 -0.69
CA HIS A 96 0.23 1.39 -0.08
C HIS A 96 -0.36 0.39 -1.08
N GLN A 97 -1.41 0.80 -1.84
CA GLN A 97 -1.98 -0.07 -2.88
C GLN A 97 -1.00 -0.32 -4.02
N VAL A 98 -0.33 0.74 -4.50
CA VAL A 98 0.68 0.65 -5.56
C VAL A 98 1.78 -0.33 -5.17
N ASP A 99 2.30 -0.21 -3.96
CA ASP A 99 3.39 -1.06 -3.50
C ASP A 99 2.97 -2.53 -3.36
N THR A 100 1.76 -2.77 -2.83
CA THR A 100 1.17 -4.11 -2.75
C THR A 100 1.01 -4.73 -4.14
N VAL A 101 0.40 -4.00 -5.08
CA VAL A 101 0.14 -4.49 -6.43
C VAL A 101 1.44 -4.70 -7.20
N ARG A 102 2.43 -3.80 -7.04
CA ARG A 102 3.77 -3.98 -7.62
C ARG A 102 4.46 -5.23 -7.09
N LEU A 103 4.40 -5.47 -5.77
CA LEU A 103 4.99 -6.67 -5.17
C LEU A 103 4.34 -7.94 -5.74
N LEU A 104 3.01 -7.99 -5.78
CA LEU A 104 2.27 -9.15 -6.30
C LEU A 104 2.52 -9.37 -7.80
N GLY A 105 2.56 -8.30 -8.59
CA GLY A 105 2.78 -8.32 -10.04
C GLY A 105 4.24 -8.39 -10.49
N GLY A 106 5.20 -8.57 -9.58
CA GLY A 106 6.62 -8.72 -9.95
C GLY A 106 7.39 -7.43 -10.13
N GLY A 107 6.78 -6.26 -9.96
CA GLY A 107 7.43 -4.95 -9.83
C GLY A 107 7.47 -4.08 -11.07
N LEU A 108 7.40 -4.64 -12.26
CA LEU A 108 7.63 -3.94 -13.54
C LEU A 108 6.32 -3.38 -14.13
N VAL A 109 5.80 -2.30 -13.56
CA VAL A 109 4.65 -1.58 -14.15
C VAL A 109 5.12 -0.81 -15.40
N LYS A 110 4.52 -1.07 -16.56
CA LYS A 110 4.85 -0.45 -17.84
C LYS A 110 4.16 0.90 -18.01
N SER A 111 2.87 0.96 -17.68
CA SER A 111 2.06 2.16 -17.90
C SER A 111 0.92 2.31 -16.91
N VAL A 112 0.39 3.54 -16.84
CA VAL A 112 -0.73 3.94 -15.98
C VAL A 112 -1.73 4.79 -16.74
N ARG A 113 -3.03 4.47 -16.63
CA ARG A 113 -4.15 5.34 -17.00
C ARG A 113 -5.03 5.56 -15.77
N ALA A 114 -5.24 6.81 -15.36
CA ALA A 114 -5.92 7.09 -14.10
C ALA A 114 -6.82 8.33 -14.15
N GLN A 115 -7.72 8.40 -13.16
CA GLN A 115 -8.47 9.59 -12.76
C GLN A 115 -8.41 9.75 -11.25
N VAL A 116 -8.32 10.99 -10.80
CA VAL A 116 -8.42 11.39 -9.40
C VAL A 116 -9.41 12.52 -9.26
N GLY A 117 -9.98 12.71 -8.08
CA GLY A 117 -11.00 13.73 -7.91
C GLY A 117 -11.02 14.36 -6.51
N ILE A 118 -11.56 15.59 -6.50
CA ILE A 118 -11.86 16.38 -5.31
C ILE A 118 -13.38 16.56 -5.29
N LEU A 119 -14.08 15.93 -4.34
CA LEU A 119 -15.55 16.00 -4.22
C LEU A 119 -16.00 16.90 -3.04
N ASP A 120 -15.10 17.25 -2.14
CA ASP A 120 -15.39 18.13 -1.01
C ASP A 120 -14.53 19.41 -1.12
N PRO A 121 -15.13 20.55 -1.52
CA PRO A 121 -14.40 21.82 -1.64
C PRO A 121 -13.80 22.34 -0.32
N ALA A 122 -14.35 21.92 0.82
CA ALA A 122 -13.82 22.30 2.14
C ALA A 122 -12.53 21.52 2.49
N ARG A 123 -12.21 20.48 1.72
CA ARG A 123 -11.01 19.64 1.88
C ARG A 123 -10.33 19.48 0.51
N PRO A 124 -9.61 20.52 0.04
CA PRO A 124 -9.21 20.70 -1.36
C PRO A 124 -8.00 19.84 -1.74
N THR A 125 -8.07 18.54 -1.52
CA THR A 125 -7.09 17.57 -1.95
C THR A 125 -7.78 16.36 -2.58
N GLU A 126 -7.07 15.63 -3.43
CA GLU A 126 -7.60 14.41 -4.03
C GLU A 126 -7.90 13.39 -2.91
N ALA A 127 -9.09 12.81 -2.97
CA ALA A 127 -9.54 11.81 -2.01
C ALA A 127 -10.21 10.58 -2.66
N ASN A 128 -10.29 10.54 -4.00
CA ASN A 128 -10.59 9.33 -4.74
C ASN A 128 -9.63 9.15 -5.91
N CYS A 129 -9.38 7.89 -6.24
CA CYS A 129 -8.53 7.46 -7.34
C CYS A 129 -9.13 6.22 -8.00
N ALA A 130 -9.14 6.20 -9.33
CA ALA A 130 -9.36 5.00 -10.12
C ALA A 130 -8.21 4.92 -11.14
N ALA A 131 -7.41 3.86 -11.07
CA ALA A 131 -6.26 3.67 -11.93
C ALA A 131 -6.25 2.27 -12.53
N PHE A 132 -5.86 2.21 -13.80
CA PHE A 132 -5.50 0.99 -14.52
C PHE A 132 -3.99 1.01 -14.74
N LEU A 133 -3.33 -0.09 -14.39
CA LEU A 133 -1.91 -0.32 -14.61
C LEU A 133 -1.73 -1.51 -15.55
N GLU A 134 -0.75 -1.43 -16.44
CA GLU A 134 -0.26 -2.55 -17.23
C GLU A 134 1.16 -2.90 -16.79
N PHE A 135 1.41 -4.17 -16.49
CA PHE A 135 2.75 -4.68 -16.24
C PHE A 135 3.49 -4.98 -17.54
N ALA A 136 4.81 -5.11 -17.48
CA ALA A 136 5.64 -5.35 -18.67
C ALA A 136 5.33 -6.68 -19.39
N ASP A 137 4.80 -7.66 -18.66
CA ASP A 137 4.34 -8.95 -19.18
C ASP A 137 2.88 -8.94 -19.65
N GLY A 138 2.22 -7.77 -19.64
CA GLY A 138 0.83 -7.59 -20.07
C GLY A 138 -0.21 -7.84 -18.99
N VAL A 139 0.16 -8.24 -17.77
CA VAL A 139 -0.78 -8.40 -16.67
C VAL A 139 -1.42 -7.05 -16.32
N PRO A 140 -2.77 -6.94 -16.30
CA PRO A 140 -3.44 -5.72 -15.88
C PRO A 140 -3.63 -5.66 -14.37
N ALA A 141 -3.66 -4.43 -13.83
CA ALA A 141 -4.09 -4.20 -12.47
C ALA A 141 -5.02 -3.00 -12.37
N THR A 142 -6.01 -3.08 -11.46
CA THR A 142 -6.89 -1.97 -11.14
C THR A 142 -6.72 -1.55 -9.69
N LEU A 143 -6.62 -0.24 -9.46
CA LEU A 143 -6.59 0.37 -8.15
C LEU A 143 -7.78 1.31 -8.00
N VAL A 144 -8.58 1.11 -6.98
CA VAL A 144 -9.67 2.01 -6.61
C VAL A 144 -9.50 2.43 -5.16
N TYR A 145 -9.48 3.73 -4.93
CA TYR A 145 -9.41 4.29 -3.59
C TYR A 145 -10.47 5.38 -3.39
N SER A 146 -11.14 5.38 -2.23
CA SER A 146 -12.02 6.47 -1.81
C SER A 146 -11.84 6.76 -0.32
N GLY A 147 -11.58 8.03 0.01
CA GLY A 147 -11.40 8.49 1.38
C GLY A 147 -12.61 9.24 1.95
N TYR A 148 -13.79 9.07 1.37
CA TYR A 148 -14.97 9.91 1.67
C TYR A 148 -15.86 9.43 2.82
N ASP A 149 -15.50 8.37 3.54
CA ASP A 149 -16.17 7.91 4.77
C ASP A 149 -17.68 7.59 4.60
N PHE A 150 -18.07 7.03 3.44
CA PHE A 150 -19.43 6.52 3.24
C PHE A 150 -19.45 5.00 3.31
N PHE A 151 -18.91 4.32 2.30
CA PHE A 151 -18.66 2.89 2.31
C PHE A 151 -17.30 2.62 2.98
N ASP A 152 -17.19 1.50 3.68
CA ASP A 152 -15.98 1.06 4.36
C ASP A 152 -15.62 -0.36 3.89
N THR A 153 -14.46 -0.52 3.29
CA THR A 153 -14.00 -1.81 2.75
C THR A 153 -13.79 -2.87 3.81
N ASP A 154 -13.63 -2.50 5.10
CA ASP A 154 -13.51 -3.45 6.19
C ASP A 154 -14.78 -4.31 6.34
N GLU A 155 -15.94 -3.86 5.82
CA GLU A 155 -17.16 -4.69 5.69
C GLU A 155 -16.88 -5.97 4.88
N LEU A 156 -16.11 -5.87 3.79
CA LEU A 156 -15.72 -6.99 2.94
C LEU A 156 -14.58 -7.82 3.55
N HIS A 157 -14.01 -7.33 4.66
CA HIS A 157 -12.95 -7.98 5.42
C HIS A 157 -13.38 -8.30 6.84
N PHE A 158 -14.64 -8.74 7.00
CA PHE A 158 -15.21 -9.21 8.27
C PHE A 158 -15.19 -8.18 9.42
N TRP A 159 -15.23 -6.90 9.11
CA TRP A 159 -15.08 -5.81 10.08
C TRP A 159 -13.78 -5.89 10.89
N ILE A 160 -12.75 -6.40 10.28
CA ILE A 160 -11.39 -6.29 10.79
C ILE A 160 -10.79 -4.99 10.24
N SER A 161 -10.20 -4.21 11.11
CA SER A 161 -9.57 -2.94 10.73
C SER A 161 -8.23 -3.16 10.02
N GLU A 162 -7.76 -2.12 9.34
CA GLU A 162 -6.43 -2.04 8.71
C GLU A 162 -5.28 -2.56 9.60
N ARG A 163 -5.46 -2.55 10.94
CA ARG A 163 -4.46 -3.00 11.91
C ARG A 163 -4.71 -4.41 12.46
N GLY A 164 -5.74 -5.09 12.02
CA GLY A 164 -6.08 -6.43 12.49
C GLY A 164 -6.97 -6.49 13.75
N SER A 165 -7.50 -5.35 14.20
CA SER A 165 -8.46 -5.31 15.31
C SER A 165 -9.88 -5.39 14.80
N VAL A 166 -10.77 -6.08 15.52
CA VAL A 166 -12.21 -6.07 15.22
C VAL A 166 -12.79 -4.69 15.49
N LYS A 167 -13.57 -4.17 14.55
CA LYS A 167 -14.26 -2.89 14.70
C LYS A 167 -15.77 -3.03 14.49
N GLN A 168 -16.53 -2.08 15.00
CA GLN A 168 -17.96 -2.00 14.78
C GLN A 168 -18.26 -1.19 13.50
N PRO A 169 -19.31 -1.56 12.73
CA PRO A 169 -19.79 -0.75 11.61
C PRO A 169 -20.07 0.68 12.02
N ALA A 170 -19.50 1.65 11.30
CA ALA A 170 -19.60 3.05 11.70
C ALA A 170 -19.60 4.01 10.49
N TYR A 171 -20.43 3.74 9.50
CA TYR A 171 -20.53 4.50 8.25
C TYR A 171 -20.73 6.01 8.48
N GLY A 172 -19.83 6.82 7.90
CA GLY A 172 -19.85 8.28 8.04
C GLY A 172 -19.52 8.81 9.44
N ALA A 173 -18.98 7.98 10.33
CA ALA A 173 -18.71 8.37 11.71
C ALA A 173 -17.66 9.47 11.80
N SER A 174 -16.58 9.39 11.02
CA SER A 174 -15.53 10.40 11.02
C SER A 174 -16.03 11.74 10.49
N ARG A 175 -16.89 11.73 9.46
CA ARG A 175 -17.57 12.94 8.98
C ARG A 175 -18.40 13.61 10.06
N ARG A 176 -19.24 12.84 10.77
CA ARG A 176 -20.07 13.36 11.85
C ARG A 176 -19.24 13.89 13.00
N ALA A 177 -18.21 13.16 13.42
CA ALA A 177 -17.33 13.57 14.51
C ALA A 177 -16.56 14.85 14.18
N LEU A 178 -16.01 14.97 12.97
CA LEU A 178 -15.31 16.17 12.52
C LEU A 178 -16.24 17.40 12.50
N ARG A 179 -17.44 17.26 11.92
CA ARG A 179 -18.46 18.34 11.89
C ARG A 179 -18.89 18.77 13.30
N ALA A 180 -19.08 17.82 14.20
CA ALA A 180 -19.46 18.11 15.58
C ALA A 180 -18.36 18.87 16.33
N GLY A 181 -17.08 18.52 16.13
CA GLY A 181 -15.95 19.28 16.70
C GLY A 181 -15.84 20.68 16.12
N GLN A 182 -15.95 20.82 14.80
CA GLN A 182 -15.93 22.13 14.13
C GLN A 182 -17.08 23.04 14.58
N ALA A 183 -18.28 22.49 14.77
CA ALA A 183 -19.43 23.23 15.30
C ALA A 183 -19.21 23.77 16.73
N LYS A 184 -18.33 23.14 17.51
CA LYS A 184 -17.91 23.61 18.84
C LYS A 184 -16.73 24.58 18.78
N GLY A 185 -16.22 24.90 17.59
CA GLY A 185 -15.04 25.74 17.43
C GLY A 185 -13.71 25.05 17.78
N GLU A 186 -13.71 23.71 17.87
CA GLU A 186 -12.49 22.98 18.17
C GLU A 186 -11.57 22.95 16.94
N PRO A 187 -10.30 23.34 17.08
CA PRO A 187 -9.35 23.26 15.97
C PRO A 187 -9.08 21.79 15.62
N GLU A 188 -8.97 21.48 14.34
CA GLU A 188 -8.79 20.11 13.84
C GLU A 188 -7.54 19.43 14.43
N ALA A 189 -6.50 20.21 14.73
CA ALA A 189 -5.30 19.72 15.43
C ALA A 189 -5.62 19.15 16.84
N GLY A 190 -6.55 19.77 17.57
CA GLY A 190 -7.02 19.26 18.86
C GLY A 190 -7.84 17.99 18.74
N LEU A 191 -8.69 17.89 17.72
CA LEU A 191 -9.49 16.70 17.44
C LEU A 191 -8.62 15.48 17.08
N ARG A 192 -7.42 15.71 16.54
CA ARG A 192 -6.49 14.63 16.16
C ARG A 192 -6.08 13.73 17.33
N THR A 193 -5.95 14.29 18.52
CA THR A 193 -5.62 13.53 19.74
C THR A 193 -6.81 12.81 20.35
N GLN A 194 -8.02 13.33 20.10
CA GLN A 194 -9.26 12.79 20.67
C GLN A 194 -9.89 11.71 19.77
N LEU A 195 -9.90 11.93 18.45
CA LEU A 195 -10.54 11.06 17.45
C LEU A 195 -9.55 10.04 16.86
N ALA A 196 -8.73 9.49 17.68
CA ALA A 196 -7.80 8.39 17.45
C ALA A 196 -7.67 7.86 16.01
N GLY A 197 -6.82 8.51 15.24
CA GLY A 197 -6.31 7.92 14.00
C GLY A 197 -4.92 7.33 14.18
N TYR A 198 -4.10 7.94 15.00
CA TYR A 198 -2.74 7.50 15.30
C TYR A 198 -2.58 7.40 16.83
N GLY A 199 -2.43 6.16 17.33
CA GLY A 199 -2.12 5.91 18.74
C GLY A 199 -3.34 5.71 19.63
N SER A 200 -4.42 5.09 19.13
CA SER A 200 -5.43 4.53 20.02
C SER A 200 -4.73 3.56 20.97
N LYS A 201 -4.99 3.75 22.25
CA LYS A 201 -4.51 2.86 23.32
C LYS A 201 -5.30 1.54 23.34
N ASP A 202 -5.50 0.92 22.18
CA ASP A 202 -5.98 -0.44 22.11
C ASP A 202 -4.85 -1.32 22.59
N GLY A 203 -4.88 -1.57 23.90
CA GLY A 203 -3.80 -2.10 24.71
C GLY A 203 -3.58 -3.60 24.57
N GLY A 204 -3.65 -4.15 23.36
CA GLY A 204 -3.35 -5.55 23.08
C GLY A 204 -2.82 -5.73 21.65
N ASP A 205 -2.16 -6.87 21.43
CA ASP A 205 -1.80 -7.30 20.08
C ASP A 205 -3.10 -7.58 19.31
N PRO A 206 -3.29 -7.02 18.09
CA PRO A 206 -4.48 -7.30 17.30
C PRO A 206 -4.60 -8.79 17.00
N PRO A 207 -5.82 -9.38 17.11
CA PRO A 207 -5.98 -10.82 16.96
C PRO A 207 -5.82 -11.33 15.52
N HIS A 208 -6.00 -10.45 14.53
CA HIS A 208 -6.02 -10.80 13.10
C HIS A 208 -4.87 -10.16 12.33
N GLN A 209 -4.69 -10.61 11.08
CA GLN A 209 -3.71 -10.03 10.17
C GLN A 209 -4.10 -8.61 9.76
N PRO A 210 -3.13 -7.68 9.62
CA PRO A 210 -3.37 -6.37 9.05
C PRO A 210 -3.70 -6.50 7.56
N HIS A 211 -4.43 -5.51 7.02
CA HIS A 211 -4.75 -5.44 5.59
C HIS A 211 -4.88 -3.99 5.11
N PHE A 212 -5.00 -3.79 3.80
CA PHE A 212 -5.27 -2.48 3.22
C PHE A 212 -6.38 -2.55 2.16
N GLY A 213 -7.60 -2.69 2.64
CA GLY A 213 -8.76 -2.97 1.80
C GLY A 213 -8.75 -4.41 1.25
N VAL A 214 -9.34 -4.60 0.09
CA VAL A 214 -9.44 -5.90 -0.57
C VAL A 214 -8.54 -5.91 -1.82
N THR A 215 -7.58 -6.81 -1.84
CA THR A 215 -6.78 -7.09 -3.04
C THR A 215 -6.99 -8.55 -3.45
N VAL A 216 -7.38 -8.75 -4.71
CA VAL A 216 -7.56 -10.06 -5.32
C VAL A 216 -6.53 -10.23 -6.42
N ALA A 217 -5.83 -11.37 -6.40
CA ALA A 217 -4.95 -11.81 -7.48
C ALA A 217 -5.63 -12.98 -8.19
N THR A 218 -5.92 -12.82 -9.48
CA THR A 218 -6.50 -13.85 -10.34
C THR A 218 -5.38 -14.54 -11.11
N CYS A 219 -5.25 -15.83 -10.90
CA CYS A 219 -4.29 -16.69 -11.59
C CYS A 219 -5.02 -17.69 -12.51
N ALA A 220 -4.28 -18.37 -13.38
CA ALA A 220 -4.86 -19.28 -14.36
C ALA A 220 -5.69 -20.44 -13.75
N ARG A 221 -5.40 -20.86 -12.52
CA ARG A 221 -6.07 -21.98 -11.82
C ARG A 221 -6.63 -21.58 -10.45
N GLY A 222 -6.85 -20.31 -10.19
CA GLY A 222 -7.46 -19.88 -8.93
C GLY A 222 -7.20 -18.42 -8.57
N ASP A 223 -7.92 -17.94 -7.58
CA ASP A 223 -7.81 -16.60 -7.05
C ASP A 223 -7.22 -16.61 -5.65
N LEU A 224 -6.56 -15.52 -5.30
CA LEU A 224 -6.01 -15.27 -3.97
C LEU A 224 -6.55 -13.96 -3.41
N ARG A 225 -6.85 -13.94 -2.12
CA ARG A 225 -7.02 -12.70 -1.37
C ARG A 225 -6.63 -12.88 0.10
N ALA A 226 -6.27 -11.79 0.77
CA ALA A 226 -6.06 -11.82 2.22
C ALA A 226 -7.36 -12.26 2.93
N SER A 227 -7.21 -13.08 3.97
CA SER A 227 -8.25 -13.46 4.94
C SER A 227 -7.98 -12.76 6.27
N ALA A 228 -8.86 -12.98 7.24
CA ALA A 228 -8.66 -12.52 8.61
C ALA A 228 -7.33 -13.00 9.20
N ASP A 229 -6.99 -14.26 8.96
CA ASP A 229 -5.86 -14.92 9.62
C ASP A 229 -4.79 -15.44 8.64
N GLY A 230 -4.85 -15.00 7.37
CA GLY A 230 -3.90 -15.42 6.37
C GLY A 230 -4.31 -15.10 4.94
N VAL A 231 -4.43 -16.15 4.10
CA VAL A 231 -4.76 -16.03 2.67
C VAL A 231 -5.82 -17.05 2.28
N TYR A 232 -6.91 -16.60 1.69
CA TYR A 232 -7.83 -17.47 0.98
C TYR A 232 -7.31 -17.80 -0.40
N VAL A 233 -7.36 -19.09 -0.73
CA VAL A 233 -7.10 -19.65 -2.06
C VAL A 233 -8.40 -20.23 -2.57
N TYR A 234 -8.85 -19.76 -3.72
CA TYR A 234 -10.05 -20.25 -4.42
C TYR A 234 -9.57 -21.01 -5.65
N GLY A 235 -9.73 -22.31 -5.68
CA GLY A 235 -9.31 -23.19 -6.77
C GLY A 235 -10.45 -24.13 -7.21
N GLU A 236 -10.15 -25.07 -8.11
CA GLU A 236 -11.14 -26.01 -8.64
C GLU A 236 -11.80 -26.87 -7.56
N GLU A 237 -11.09 -27.19 -6.48
CA GLU A 237 -11.62 -27.97 -5.35
C GLU A 237 -12.37 -27.12 -4.32
N GLY A 238 -12.57 -25.84 -4.60
CA GLY A 238 -13.25 -24.88 -3.73
C GLY A 238 -12.30 -23.91 -3.02
N LYS A 239 -12.72 -23.47 -1.83
CA LYS A 239 -12.00 -22.46 -1.03
C LYS A 239 -11.20 -23.14 0.09
N ARG A 240 -9.93 -22.83 0.21
CA ARG A 240 -9.10 -23.16 1.38
C ARG A 240 -8.47 -21.91 1.99
N GLU A 241 -8.02 -21.98 3.22
CA GLU A 241 -7.29 -20.91 3.90
C GLU A 241 -5.87 -21.37 4.24
N VAL A 242 -4.90 -20.53 3.90
CA VAL A 242 -3.51 -20.65 4.37
C VAL A 242 -3.38 -19.74 5.57
N THR A 243 -3.47 -20.31 6.76
CA THR A 243 -3.37 -19.57 8.03
C THR A 243 -1.92 -19.17 8.28
N LEU A 244 -1.73 -17.94 8.71
CA LEU A 244 -0.42 -17.38 9.06
C LEU A 244 -0.32 -17.16 10.57
N PRO A 245 0.86 -17.39 11.18
CA PRO A 245 1.05 -17.20 12.61
C PRO A 245 1.05 -15.71 12.98
N GLY A 246 0.66 -15.42 14.21
CA GLY A 246 1.02 -14.19 14.91
C GLY A 246 0.06 -13.02 14.82
N GLY A 247 -1.05 -13.11 14.08
CA GLY A 247 -2.01 -12.01 14.02
C GLY A 247 -1.33 -10.65 13.76
N GLY A 248 -1.85 -9.58 14.33
CA GLY A 248 -1.30 -8.24 14.22
C GLY A 248 -0.03 -7.98 15.04
N LYS A 249 0.37 -8.88 15.94
CA LYS A 249 1.60 -8.76 16.74
C LYS A 249 2.84 -8.66 15.85
N TYR A 250 2.87 -9.43 14.78
CA TYR A 250 3.94 -9.39 13.76
C TYR A 250 3.47 -8.64 12.52
N SER A 251 2.93 -7.45 12.73
CA SER A 251 2.51 -6.56 11.64
C SER A 251 3.66 -6.28 10.66
N GLY A 252 3.33 -5.76 9.48
CA GLY A 252 4.31 -5.38 8.47
C GLY A 252 5.47 -4.51 8.98
N ARG A 253 5.32 -3.81 10.11
CA ARG A 253 6.40 -3.06 10.75
C ARG A 253 7.53 -3.93 11.29
N HIS A 254 7.23 -5.12 11.84
CA HIS A 254 8.26 -6.09 12.22
C HIS A 254 8.99 -6.60 10.98
N ASN A 255 8.25 -6.89 9.91
CA ASN A 255 8.84 -7.34 8.65
C ASN A 255 9.79 -6.30 8.03
N VAL A 256 9.57 -4.99 8.23
CA VAL A 256 10.53 -3.94 7.82
C VAL A 256 11.84 -4.07 8.59
N LEU A 257 11.76 -4.31 9.90
CA LEU A 257 12.94 -4.51 10.75
C LEU A 257 13.68 -5.80 10.39
N ASP A 258 12.94 -6.88 10.10
CA ASP A 258 13.52 -8.16 9.68
C ASP A 258 14.22 -8.05 8.33
N ASP A 259 13.67 -7.32 7.36
CA ASP A 259 14.33 -7.06 6.08
C ASP A 259 15.62 -6.26 6.27
N MET A 260 15.61 -5.23 7.13
CA MET A 260 16.82 -4.48 7.46
C MET A 260 17.85 -5.36 8.17
N ARG A 261 17.41 -6.16 9.15
CA ARG A 261 18.28 -7.12 9.85
C ARG A 261 18.94 -8.10 8.88
N ALA A 262 18.15 -8.70 7.99
CA ALA A 262 18.66 -9.62 7.00
C ALA A 262 19.63 -8.95 6.00
N ALA A 263 19.40 -7.68 5.65
CA ALA A 263 20.32 -6.93 4.81
C ALA A 263 21.67 -6.72 5.50
N ILE A 264 21.68 -6.44 6.80
CA ILE A 264 22.89 -6.16 7.57
C ILE A 264 23.67 -7.44 7.91
N LEU A 265 22.98 -8.47 8.38
CA LEU A 265 23.61 -9.67 8.94
C LEU A 265 23.85 -10.77 7.89
N ASP A 266 22.92 -10.92 6.95
CA ASP A 266 22.93 -12.02 5.99
C ASP A 266 23.32 -11.55 4.58
N GLY A 267 23.55 -10.24 4.37
CA GLY A 267 23.87 -9.64 3.07
C GLY A 267 22.72 -9.72 2.06
N ARG A 268 21.49 -10.03 2.50
CA ARG A 268 20.33 -10.20 1.63
C ARG A 268 19.82 -8.84 1.16
N LYS A 269 19.74 -8.64 -0.15
CA LYS A 269 19.23 -7.38 -0.70
C LYS A 269 17.73 -7.22 -0.34
N PRO A 270 17.33 -6.12 0.32
CA PRO A 270 15.92 -5.87 0.61
C PRO A 270 15.14 -5.58 -0.68
N VAL A 271 13.91 -6.06 -0.76
CA VAL A 271 13.00 -5.73 -1.87
C VAL A 271 12.72 -4.23 -1.90
N HIS A 272 12.36 -3.67 -0.75
CA HIS A 272 11.98 -2.26 -0.61
C HIS A 272 13.19 -1.35 -0.41
N ASP A 273 14.20 -1.46 -1.27
CA ASP A 273 15.33 -0.54 -1.30
C ASP A 273 14.95 0.85 -1.86
N GLY A 274 15.91 1.76 -1.98
CA GLY A 274 15.65 3.10 -2.50
C GLY A 274 15.16 3.10 -3.95
N ARG A 275 15.59 2.16 -4.79
CA ARG A 275 15.14 2.05 -6.18
C ARG A 275 13.69 1.58 -6.25
N TRP A 276 13.32 0.65 -5.39
CA TRP A 276 11.93 0.23 -5.23
C TRP A 276 11.03 1.37 -4.74
N GLY A 277 11.48 2.13 -3.73
CA GLY A 277 10.75 3.30 -3.21
C GLY A 277 10.56 4.39 -4.27
N LYS A 278 11.59 4.65 -5.10
CA LYS A 278 11.50 5.57 -6.25
C LYS A 278 10.48 5.08 -7.27
N ALA A 279 10.48 3.79 -7.59
CA ALA A 279 9.55 3.20 -8.54
C ALA A 279 8.08 3.24 -8.04
N THR A 280 7.84 3.05 -6.74
CA THR A 280 6.51 3.23 -6.14
C THR A 280 6.05 4.69 -6.24
N LEU A 281 6.94 5.66 -5.98
CA LEU A 281 6.64 7.07 -6.14
C LEU A 281 6.35 7.43 -7.60
N GLU A 282 7.10 6.89 -8.57
CA GLU A 282 6.87 7.12 -10.00
C GLU A 282 5.43 6.75 -10.40
N VAL A 283 4.91 5.61 -9.93
CA VAL A 283 3.51 5.22 -10.21
C VAL A 283 2.53 6.23 -9.63
N ALA A 284 2.74 6.69 -8.39
CA ALA A 284 1.86 7.69 -7.76
C ALA A 284 1.87 9.02 -8.53
N LEU A 285 3.03 9.50 -8.97
CA LEU A 285 3.17 10.70 -9.79
C LEU A 285 2.56 10.51 -11.19
N ALA A 286 2.69 9.32 -11.79
CA ALA A 286 2.09 8.99 -13.07
C ALA A 286 0.55 8.93 -12.98
N ILE A 287 -0.03 8.49 -11.87
CA ILE A 287 -1.46 8.57 -11.61
C ILE A 287 -1.93 10.03 -11.65
N GLN A 288 -1.23 10.93 -10.96
CA GLN A 288 -1.54 12.36 -10.98
C GLN A 288 -1.39 12.96 -12.39
N GLN A 289 -0.31 12.64 -13.07
CA GLN A 289 -0.05 13.10 -14.44
C GLN A 289 -1.13 12.60 -15.41
N SER A 290 -1.46 11.31 -15.36
CA SER A 290 -2.47 10.70 -16.22
C SER A 290 -3.85 11.35 -16.05
N ALA A 291 -4.24 11.62 -14.79
CA ALA A 291 -5.50 12.27 -14.49
C ALA A 291 -5.55 13.71 -15.05
N ARG A 292 -4.47 14.48 -14.91
CA ARG A 292 -4.35 15.85 -15.42
C ARG A 292 -4.34 15.90 -16.94
N GLU A 293 -3.55 15.04 -17.59
CA GLU A 293 -3.33 15.04 -19.04
C GLU A 293 -4.36 14.19 -19.80
N ARG A 294 -5.18 13.41 -19.08
CA ARG A 294 -6.21 12.52 -19.64
C ARG A 294 -5.67 11.49 -20.64
N ARG A 295 -4.44 11.05 -20.44
CA ARG A 295 -3.76 10.05 -21.27
C ARG A 295 -3.06 9.01 -20.43
N GLU A 296 -2.67 7.93 -21.07
CA GLU A 296 -1.76 6.94 -20.53
C GLU A 296 -0.36 7.53 -20.34
N VAL A 297 0.31 7.15 -19.26
CA VAL A 297 1.67 7.54 -18.90
C VAL A 297 2.54 6.30 -18.82
N THR A 298 3.60 6.24 -19.63
CA THR A 298 4.62 5.18 -19.58
C THR A 298 5.62 5.46 -18.45
N LEU A 299 6.04 4.41 -17.76
CA LEU A 299 6.98 4.46 -16.65
C LEU A 299 8.38 4.03 -17.09
N VAL A 300 9.42 4.57 -16.46
CA VAL A 300 10.81 4.35 -16.87
C VAL A 300 11.76 3.97 -15.71
N HIS A 301 11.27 4.06 -14.45
CA HIS A 301 12.09 3.79 -13.26
C HIS A 301 11.67 2.52 -12.51
N GLN A 302 10.92 1.64 -13.18
CA GLN A 302 10.42 0.44 -12.54
C GLN A 302 11.53 -0.59 -12.36
N VAL A 303 11.44 -1.35 -11.27
CA VAL A 303 12.39 -2.41 -10.91
C VAL A 303 11.64 -3.69 -10.56
N ALA A 304 12.21 -4.82 -10.95
CA ALA A 304 11.65 -6.14 -10.63
C ALA A 304 11.83 -6.49 -9.15
N VAL A 305 10.99 -7.40 -8.66
CA VAL A 305 11.22 -8.06 -7.37
C VAL A 305 12.54 -8.84 -7.45
N PRO A 306 13.46 -8.71 -6.46
CA PRO A 306 14.81 -9.28 -6.55
C PRO A 306 14.89 -10.81 -6.59
N ASP A 307 13.81 -11.53 -6.26
CA ASP A 307 13.76 -12.99 -6.23
C ASP A 307 13.78 -13.66 -7.62
N GLY A 308 13.86 -12.86 -8.69
CA GLY A 308 13.98 -13.34 -10.07
C GLY A 308 12.76 -14.07 -10.63
N ARG A 309 11.73 -14.27 -9.81
CA ARG A 309 10.50 -14.93 -10.21
C ARG A 309 9.44 -13.88 -10.53
N GLY A 310 9.51 -13.37 -11.76
CA GLY A 310 8.40 -12.63 -12.34
C GLY A 310 7.16 -13.53 -12.47
N PRO A 311 5.94 -12.97 -12.56
CA PRO A 311 4.76 -13.75 -12.90
C PRO A 311 5.01 -14.38 -14.30
N GLY A 312 5.17 -15.69 -14.35
CA GLY A 312 5.38 -16.42 -15.60
C GLY A 312 6.82 -16.82 -15.94
N GLY A 313 7.78 -16.69 -15.02
CA GLY A 313 9.14 -17.19 -15.22
C GLY A 313 9.15 -18.73 -15.32
N HIS A 314 8.88 -19.26 -16.52
CA HIS A 314 9.34 -20.59 -16.88
C HIS A 314 10.86 -20.51 -17.03
N GLU A 315 11.61 -21.24 -16.20
CA GLU A 315 12.98 -21.58 -16.54
C GLU A 315 12.94 -22.27 -17.91
N ASN A 316 13.52 -21.61 -18.92
CA ASN A 316 13.91 -22.32 -20.11
C ASN A 316 15.06 -23.27 -19.71
N SER A 317 14.74 -24.52 -19.44
CA SER A 317 15.68 -25.63 -19.42
C SER A 317 16.09 -26.02 -20.83
#